data_6ae463a395d6d54e7bee185c0073b02b
#
_entry.id   6ae463a395d6d54e7bee185c0073b02b
#
_cell.length_a   1.000
_cell.length_b   1.000
_cell.length_c   1.000
_cell.angle_alpha   90.00
_cell.angle_beta   90.00
_cell.angle_gamma   90.00
#
_symmetry.space_group_name_H-M   'P 1'
#
loop_
_entity.id
_entity.type
_entity.pdbx_description
1 polymer ?
#
loop_
_entity_poly.entity_id
_entity_poly.type
_entity_poly.pdbx_seq_one_letter_code
_entity_poly.pdbx_strand_id
1 'polypeptide(L)'
;MPEMKSNKRRNLLRKIREEIGNTPLHEISSEQLNPFKQKIPIHIKLEARNPTKSIKDRMVAYLIAKHLEEADDETIFLTASSGNTGTSLAYICAELDLRCIIVTTAKCSAEKLSSCKAYGAEVIVVDECHSRQSENHYENVARKIASSDHRIIDINQYNNRLNPQSYYEGLGPEI
;
A
#
# COMPACT_ATOMS: atom_id res chain seq x y z
N MET A 1 -22.33 -10.18 16.89
CA MET A 1 -22.24 -9.71 15.49
C MET A 1 -20.91 -9.02 15.15
N PRO A 2 -20.25 -8.15 15.95
CA PRO A 2 -18.93 -7.57 15.61
C PRO A 2 -17.83 -8.62 15.47
N GLU A 3 -17.78 -9.58 16.35
CA GLU A 3 -16.78 -10.68 16.37
C GLU A 3 -16.82 -11.57 15.12
N MET A 4 -18.02 -11.79 14.57
CA MET A 4 -18.22 -12.57 13.35
C MET A 4 -17.70 -11.82 12.11
N LYS A 5 -17.83 -10.50 12.04
CA LYS A 5 -17.27 -9.66 10.96
C LYS A 5 -15.74 -9.59 11.06
N SER A 6 -15.18 -9.44 12.25
CA SER A 6 -13.74 -9.46 12.48
C SER A 6 -13.12 -10.77 12.01
N ASN A 7 -13.70 -11.92 12.33
CA ASN A 7 -13.24 -13.23 11.87
C ASN A 7 -13.34 -13.37 10.33
N LYS A 8 -14.40 -12.83 9.73
CA LYS A 8 -14.54 -12.80 8.26
C LYS A 8 -13.41 -11.98 7.61
N ARG A 9 -13.12 -10.78 8.13
CA ARG A 9 -12.04 -9.92 7.62
C ARG A 9 -10.66 -10.56 7.77
N ARG A 10 -10.39 -11.22 8.90
CA ARG A 10 -9.13 -11.98 9.09
C ARG A 10 -8.96 -13.09 8.05
N ASN A 11 -10.02 -13.83 7.76
CA ASN A 11 -9.99 -14.88 6.74
C ASN A 11 -9.80 -14.32 5.33
N LEU A 12 -10.44 -13.20 5.00
CA LEU A 12 -10.25 -12.51 3.73
C LEU A 12 -8.81 -11.99 3.61
N LEU A 13 -8.29 -11.32 4.63
CA LEU A 13 -6.92 -10.83 4.63
C LEU A 13 -5.89 -11.96 4.45
N ARG A 14 -6.13 -13.12 5.07
CA ARG A 14 -5.27 -14.29 4.85
C ARG A 14 -5.25 -14.70 3.38
N LYS A 15 -6.42 -14.78 2.73
CA LYS A 15 -6.51 -15.09 1.29
C LYS A 15 -5.78 -14.06 0.43
N ILE A 16 -6.02 -12.76 0.69
CA ILE A 16 -5.33 -11.67 0.00
C ILE A 16 -3.81 -11.82 0.14
N ARG A 17 -3.33 -12.14 1.33
CA ARG A 17 -1.89 -12.33 1.59
C ARG A 17 -1.31 -13.57 0.90
N GLU A 18 -2.10 -14.58 0.61
CA GLU A 18 -1.70 -15.75 -0.19
C GLU A 18 -1.46 -15.38 -1.67
N GLU A 19 -2.14 -14.31 -2.16
CA GLU A 19 -1.97 -13.77 -3.51
C GLU A 19 -0.84 -12.73 -3.62
N ILE A 20 -0.37 -12.22 -2.48
CA ILE A 20 0.69 -11.19 -2.41
C ILE A 20 2.02 -11.85 -2.07
N GLY A 21 3.06 -11.51 -2.83
CA GLY A 21 4.38 -12.07 -2.62
C GLY A 21 4.59 -13.37 -3.38
N ASN A 22 5.61 -14.13 -3.00
CA ASN A 22 6.09 -15.30 -3.73
C ASN A 22 6.25 -15.03 -5.24
N THR A 23 6.59 -13.79 -5.56
CA THR A 23 6.77 -13.36 -6.95
C THR A 23 8.00 -14.00 -7.55
N PRO A 24 8.01 -14.32 -8.85
CA PRO A 24 9.17 -14.95 -9.47
C PRO A 24 10.43 -14.11 -9.34
N LEU A 25 11.56 -14.78 -9.07
CA LEU A 25 12.90 -14.22 -9.21
C LEU A 25 13.46 -14.69 -10.55
N HIS A 26 13.57 -13.79 -11.51
CA HIS A 26 13.98 -14.07 -12.89
C HIS A 26 15.42 -13.68 -13.11
N GLU A 27 16.25 -14.63 -13.56
CA GLU A 27 17.62 -14.33 -13.97
C GLU A 27 17.66 -13.78 -15.40
N ILE A 28 18.37 -12.68 -15.60
CA ILE A 28 18.63 -12.12 -16.93
C ILE A 28 19.79 -12.86 -17.57
N SER A 29 19.46 -13.78 -18.48
CA SER A 29 20.44 -14.54 -19.24
C SER A 29 20.91 -13.84 -20.53
N SER A 30 20.19 -12.82 -21.01
CA SER A 30 20.53 -12.10 -22.23
C SER A 30 21.79 -11.23 -22.06
N GLU A 31 22.79 -11.42 -22.90
CA GLU A 31 23.99 -10.58 -22.90
C GLU A 31 23.72 -9.11 -23.23
N GLN A 32 22.64 -8.82 -23.95
CA GLN A 32 22.22 -7.45 -24.25
C GLN A 32 21.68 -6.71 -23.02
N LEU A 33 21.01 -7.44 -22.13
CA LEU A 33 20.42 -6.89 -20.89
C LEU A 33 21.37 -7.00 -19.71
N ASN A 34 22.34 -7.95 -19.76
CA ASN A 34 23.41 -8.07 -18.76
C ASN A 34 24.76 -7.76 -19.40
N PRO A 35 25.17 -6.48 -19.42
CA PRO A 35 26.44 -6.06 -20.04
C PRO A 35 27.70 -6.58 -19.32
N PHE A 36 27.54 -7.12 -18.09
CA PHE A 36 28.65 -7.67 -17.30
C PHE A 36 29.00 -9.12 -17.66
N LYS A 37 28.32 -9.68 -18.69
CA LYS A 37 28.63 -10.98 -19.29
C LYS A 37 28.91 -12.06 -18.24
N GLN A 38 27.95 -12.78 -17.79
CA GLN A 38 28.09 -13.98 -16.95
C GLN A 38 28.92 -13.87 -15.65
N LYS A 39 29.72 -12.81 -15.48
CA LYS A 39 30.55 -12.62 -14.30
C LYS A 39 29.73 -12.14 -13.09
N ILE A 40 28.63 -11.44 -13.35
CA ILE A 40 27.72 -10.92 -12.32
C ILE A 40 26.30 -11.29 -12.72
N PRO A 41 25.67 -12.26 -12.05
CA PRO A 41 24.28 -12.58 -12.31
C PRO A 41 23.37 -11.41 -11.92
N ILE A 42 22.42 -11.10 -12.79
CA ILE A 42 21.38 -10.09 -12.51
C ILE A 42 20.06 -10.80 -12.39
N HIS A 43 19.41 -10.63 -11.25
CA HIS A 43 18.10 -11.18 -10.99
C HIS A 43 17.06 -10.07 -10.85
N ILE A 44 15.87 -10.27 -11.42
CA ILE A 44 14.72 -9.36 -11.29
C ILE A 44 13.63 -10.05 -10.49
N LYS A 45 13.26 -9.44 -9.37
CA LYS A 45 12.08 -9.83 -8.61
C LYS A 45 10.84 -9.21 -9.26
N LEU A 46 9.95 -10.04 -9.78
CA LEU A 46 8.81 -9.59 -10.61
C LEU A 46 7.62 -9.11 -9.77
N GLU A 47 7.79 -8.00 -9.04
CA GLU A 47 6.77 -7.43 -8.14
C GLU A 47 5.50 -6.94 -8.87
N ALA A 48 5.54 -6.81 -10.18
CA ALA A 48 4.34 -6.58 -11.01
C ALA A 48 3.37 -7.78 -11.05
N ARG A 49 3.73 -8.90 -10.44
CA ARG A 49 2.83 -10.06 -10.27
C ARG A 49 1.90 -9.94 -9.07
N ASN A 50 2.15 -9.01 -8.16
CA ASN A 50 1.21 -8.69 -7.08
C ASN A 50 -0.13 -8.15 -7.65
N PRO A 51 -1.24 -8.23 -6.90
CA PRO A 51 -2.59 -7.85 -7.36
C PRO A 51 -2.69 -6.45 -7.98
N THR A 52 -2.12 -5.42 -7.33
CA THR A 52 -2.09 -4.05 -7.90
C THR A 52 -0.84 -3.78 -8.75
N LYS A 53 -0.12 -4.83 -9.14
CA LYS A 53 1.13 -4.78 -9.93
C LYS A 53 2.25 -4.00 -9.23
N SER A 54 2.30 -4.05 -7.91
CA SER A 54 3.24 -3.27 -7.13
C SER A 54 3.76 -4.01 -5.90
N ILE A 55 5.03 -3.77 -5.58
CA ILE A 55 5.65 -4.15 -4.30
C ILE A 55 4.89 -3.57 -3.09
N LYS A 56 4.10 -2.51 -3.28
CA LYS A 56 3.38 -1.84 -2.19
C LYS A 56 2.27 -2.70 -1.60
N ASP A 57 1.76 -3.67 -2.35
CA ASP A 57 0.77 -4.62 -1.83
C ASP A 57 1.30 -5.35 -0.59
N ARG A 58 2.59 -5.73 -0.60
CA ARG A 58 3.23 -6.40 0.54
C ARG A 58 3.18 -5.56 1.81
N MET A 59 3.64 -4.31 1.71
CA MET A 59 3.68 -3.40 2.85
C MET A 59 2.26 -3.10 3.36
N VAL A 60 1.34 -2.76 2.47
CA VAL A 60 -0.01 -2.37 2.87
C VAL A 60 -0.76 -3.54 3.52
N ALA A 61 -0.68 -4.75 2.96
CA ALA A 61 -1.29 -5.93 3.56
C ALA A 61 -0.70 -6.23 4.95
N TYR A 62 0.61 -6.04 5.13
CA TYR A 62 1.26 -6.22 6.41
C TYR A 62 0.79 -5.19 7.44
N LEU A 63 0.72 -3.91 7.07
CA LEU A 63 0.28 -2.82 7.97
C LEU A 63 -1.18 -2.99 8.37
N ILE A 64 -2.06 -3.28 7.42
CA ILE A 64 -3.48 -3.56 7.73
C ILE A 64 -3.59 -4.75 8.67
N ALA A 65 -2.82 -5.83 8.45
CA ALA A 65 -2.85 -7.00 9.33
C ALA A 65 -2.55 -6.65 10.80
N LYS A 66 -1.63 -5.72 11.04
CA LYS A 66 -1.26 -5.28 12.39
C LYS A 66 -2.36 -4.46 13.08
N HIS A 67 -3.19 -3.76 12.31
CA HIS A 67 -4.27 -2.92 12.85
C HIS A 67 -5.64 -3.60 12.80
N LEU A 68 -5.77 -4.75 12.12
CA LEU A 68 -7.07 -5.37 11.88
C LEU A 68 -7.75 -5.87 13.17
N GLU A 69 -6.99 -6.14 14.23
CA GLU A 69 -7.54 -6.57 15.52
C GLU A 69 -8.25 -5.43 16.24
N GLU A 70 -7.78 -4.20 16.02
CA GLU A 70 -8.33 -2.98 16.60
C GLU A 70 -9.39 -2.32 15.70
N ALA A 71 -9.45 -2.75 14.42
CA ALA A 71 -10.34 -2.18 13.42
C ALA A 71 -11.78 -2.72 13.55
N ASP A 72 -12.72 -1.82 13.51
CA ASP A 72 -14.17 -2.07 13.48
C ASP A 72 -14.82 -1.59 12.16
N ASP A 73 -16.15 -1.50 12.14
CA ASP A 73 -16.89 -1.03 10.96
C ASP A 73 -16.79 0.49 10.74
N GLU A 74 -16.40 1.23 11.76
CA GLU A 74 -16.22 2.69 11.69
C GLU A 74 -14.76 3.08 11.34
N THR A 75 -13.84 2.12 11.38
CA THR A 75 -12.43 2.36 11.12
C THR A 75 -12.19 2.77 9.67
N ILE A 76 -11.38 3.80 9.49
CA ILE A 76 -11.00 4.36 8.20
C ILE A 76 -9.48 4.30 8.09
N PHE A 77 -8.97 3.59 7.09
CA PHE A 77 -7.54 3.63 6.81
C PHE A 77 -7.19 4.84 5.94
N LEU A 78 -6.10 5.52 6.24
CA LEU A 78 -5.65 6.69 5.50
C LEU A 78 -4.20 6.53 5.06
N THR A 79 -3.89 7.07 3.89
CA THR A 79 -2.49 7.26 3.46
C THR A 79 -2.31 8.54 2.64
N ALA A 80 -1.16 9.18 2.84
CA ALA A 80 -0.64 10.17 1.90
C ALA A 80 0.13 9.45 0.80
N SER A 81 -0.36 9.49 -0.44
CA SER A 81 0.32 8.83 -1.57
C SER A 81 -0.09 9.39 -2.92
N SER A 82 0.88 9.67 -3.77
CA SER A 82 0.67 10.00 -5.20
C SER A 82 0.92 8.80 -6.12
N GLY A 83 1.00 7.59 -5.57
CA GLY A 83 1.41 6.42 -6.32
C GLY A 83 0.80 5.10 -5.84
N ASN A 84 1.58 4.06 -6.00
CA ASN A 84 1.13 2.68 -5.81
C ASN A 84 0.61 2.36 -4.40
N THR A 85 1.11 3.03 -3.36
CA THR A 85 0.60 2.80 -1.98
C THR A 85 -0.88 3.14 -1.86
N GLY A 86 -1.33 4.25 -2.47
CA GLY A 86 -2.75 4.60 -2.50
C GLY A 86 -3.58 3.54 -3.20
N THR A 87 -3.13 3.05 -4.35
CA THR A 87 -3.83 1.99 -5.10
C THR A 87 -3.90 0.68 -4.29
N SER A 88 -2.77 0.28 -3.68
CA SER A 88 -2.72 -0.93 -2.82
C SER A 88 -3.66 -0.81 -1.63
N LEU A 89 -3.70 0.36 -0.96
CA LEU A 89 -4.59 0.59 0.17
C LEU A 89 -6.06 0.51 -0.26
N ALA A 90 -6.41 1.19 -1.35
CA ALA A 90 -7.77 1.18 -1.86
C ALA A 90 -8.24 -0.25 -2.22
N TYR A 91 -7.40 -1.02 -2.91
CA TYR A 91 -7.68 -2.41 -3.26
C TYR A 91 -7.91 -3.28 -2.02
N ILE A 92 -6.98 -3.29 -1.05
CA ILE A 92 -7.07 -4.17 0.12
C ILE A 92 -8.23 -3.76 1.02
N CYS A 93 -8.50 -2.46 1.18
CA CYS A 93 -9.67 -1.99 1.93
C CYS A 93 -10.98 -2.41 1.26
N ALA A 94 -11.09 -2.34 -0.07
CA ALA A 94 -12.25 -2.82 -0.80
C ALA A 94 -12.51 -4.32 -0.56
N GLU A 95 -11.47 -5.16 -0.65
CA GLU A 95 -11.57 -6.60 -0.40
C GLU A 95 -12.00 -6.94 1.04
N LEU A 96 -11.65 -6.07 2.00
CA LEU A 96 -11.96 -6.25 3.42
C LEU A 96 -13.26 -5.57 3.88
N ASP A 97 -13.97 -4.90 2.97
CA ASP A 97 -15.14 -4.06 3.32
C ASP A 97 -14.77 -3.04 4.40
N LEU A 98 -13.69 -2.30 4.16
CA LEU A 98 -13.17 -1.23 5.00
C LEU A 98 -13.15 0.09 4.23
N ARG A 99 -13.34 1.18 4.95
CA ARG A 99 -13.23 2.52 4.37
C ARG A 99 -11.78 2.96 4.26
N CYS A 100 -11.45 3.74 3.22
CA CYS A 100 -10.14 4.36 3.15
C CYS A 100 -10.16 5.74 2.50
N ILE A 101 -9.20 6.57 2.91
CA ILE A 101 -8.95 7.92 2.40
C ILE A 101 -7.54 7.96 1.80
N ILE A 102 -7.45 8.46 0.58
CA ILE A 102 -6.17 8.68 -0.10
C ILE A 102 -5.97 10.18 -0.25
N VAL A 103 -4.99 10.74 0.43
CA VAL A 103 -4.58 12.14 0.25
C VAL A 103 -3.44 12.18 -0.76
N THR A 104 -3.63 12.93 -1.83
CA THR A 104 -2.69 12.96 -2.95
C THR A 104 -2.50 14.37 -3.51
N THR A 105 -1.63 14.52 -4.50
CA THR A 105 -1.37 15.79 -5.17
C THR A 105 -1.96 15.80 -6.57
N ALA A 106 -2.14 16.99 -7.14
CA ALA A 106 -2.57 17.17 -8.54
C ALA A 106 -1.62 16.51 -9.56
N LYS A 107 -0.39 16.14 -9.16
CA LYS A 107 0.58 15.41 -9.99
C LYS A 107 0.33 13.91 -10.06
N CYS A 108 -0.62 13.38 -9.28
CA CYS A 108 -1.00 11.98 -9.37
C CYS A 108 -1.60 11.67 -10.74
N SER A 109 -1.20 10.56 -11.37
CA SER A 109 -1.73 10.21 -12.69
C SER A 109 -3.24 9.94 -12.61
N ALA A 110 -3.96 10.33 -13.68
CA ALA A 110 -5.40 10.09 -13.77
C ALA A 110 -5.78 8.62 -13.64
N GLU A 111 -4.93 7.72 -14.15
CA GLU A 111 -5.11 6.27 -14.03
C GLU A 111 -5.13 5.82 -12.56
N LYS A 112 -4.17 6.28 -11.74
CA LYS A 112 -4.12 5.93 -10.31
C LYS A 112 -5.27 6.51 -9.52
N LEU A 113 -5.65 7.76 -9.82
CA LEU A 113 -6.84 8.38 -9.23
C LEU A 113 -8.10 7.58 -9.54
N SER A 114 -8.26 7.20 -10.81
CA SER A 114 -9.41 6.40 -11.26
C SER A 114 -9.43 5.02 -10.59
N SER A 115 -8.27 4.37 -10.48
CA SER A 115 -8.15 3.07 -9.80
C SER A 115 -8.53 3.17 -8.32
N CYS A 116 -8.03 4.16 -7.58
CA CYS A 116 -8.40 4.36 -6.18
C CYS A 116 -9.92 4.57 -6.01
N LYS A 117 -10.51 5.39 -6.88
CA LYS A 117 -11.97 5.65 -6.86
C LYS A 117 -12.78 4.40 -7.25
N ALA A 118 -12.31 3.63 -8.22
CA ALA A 118 -12.97 2.38 -8.64
C ALA A 118 -13.00 1.33 -7.52
N TYR A 119 -11.98 1.32 -6.64
CA TYR A 119 -11.97 0.51 -5.42
C TYR A 119 -12.77 1.13 -4.26
N GLY A 120 -13.45 2.26 -4.47
CA GLY A 120 -14.30 2.88 -3.46
C GLY A 120 -13.58 3.79 -2.46
N ALA A 121 -12.31 4.13 -2.70
CA ALA A 121 -11.58 5.05 -1.84
C ALA A 121 -12.09 6.48 -1.97
N GLU A 122 -12.18 7.20 -0.85
CA GLU A 122 -12.29 8.65 -0.85
C GLU A 122 -10.93 9.24 -1.23
N VAL A 123 -10.90 10.09 -2.27
CA VAL A 123 -9.65 10.69 -2.76
C VAL A 123 -9.68 12.20 -2.56
N ILE A 124 -8.78 12.69 -1.74
CA ILE A 124 -8.57 14.11 -1.48
C ILE A 124 -7.35 14.57 -2.26
N VAL A 125 -7.56 15.44 -3.24
CA VAL A 125 -6.48 16.01 -4.06
C VAL A 125 -6.09 17.36 -3.48
N VAL A 126 -4.81 17.52 -3.15
CA VAL A 126 -4.23 18.82 -2.79
C VAL A 126 -3.75 19.48 -4.07
N ASP A 127 -4.37 20.60 -4.41
CA ASP A 127 -4.24 21.25 -5.72
C ASP A 127 -2.83 21.77 -6.03
N GLU A 128 -2.08 22.19 -5.01
CA GLU A 128 -0.74 22.75 -5.19
C GLU A 128 0.36 21.84 -4.65
N CYS A 129 1.52 21.88 -5.31
CA CYS A 129 2.72 21.23 -4.83
C CYS A 129 3.44 22.11 -3.80
N HIS A 130 3.06 21.94 -2.55
CA HIS A 130 3.70 22.63 -1.44
C HIS A 130 5.01 21.94 -1.03
N SER A 131 5.93 22.72 -0.45
CA SER A 131 7.12 22.16 0.19
C SER A 131 6.71 21.27 1.39
N ARG A 132 7.56 20.31 1.76
CA ARG A 132 7.29 19.44 2.91
C ARG A 132 7.07 20.16 4.24
N GLN A 133 7.61 21.38 4.38
CA GLN A 133 7.43 22.21 5.56
C GLN A 133 6.07 22.92 5.60
N SER A 134 5.38 23.02 4.47
CA SER A 134 4.08 23.67 4.39
C SER A 134 3.00 22.82 5.04
N GLU A 135 2.09 23.45 5.79
CA GLU A 135 0.90 22.79 6.35
C GLU A 135 -0.01 22.22 5.25
N ASN A 136 0.05 22.80 4.05
CA ASN A 136 -0.72 22.37 2.89
C ASN A 136 -0.02 21.24 2.09
N HIS A 137 1.16 20.78 2.50
CA HIS A 137 1.74 19.59 1.89
C HIS A 137 0.84 18.37 2.13
N TYR A 138 0.60 17.56 1.11
CA TYR A 138 -0.35 16.44 1.17
C TYR A 138 -0.10 15.47 2.33
N GLU A 139 1.16 15.24 2.73
CA GLU A 139 1.50 14.44 3.92
C GLU A 139 1.05 15.13 5.22
N ASN A 140 1.15 16.46 5.32
CA ASN A 140 0.72 17.21 6.48
C ASN A 140 -0.80 17.33 6.54
N VAL A 141 -1.45 17.46 5.40
CA VAL A 141 -2.93 17.42 5.29
C VAL A 141 -3.44 16.04 5.75
N ALA A 142 -2.81 14.95 5.29
CA ALA A 142 -3.16 13.60 5.72
C ALA A 142 -3.03 13.43 7.24
N ARG A 143 -1.92 13.89 7.82
CA ARG A 143 -1.69 13.84 9.27
C ARG A 143 -2.72 14.66 10.05
N LYS A 144 -3.11 15.83 9.54
CA LYS A 144 -4.14 16.68 10.14
C LYS A 144 -5.50 15.98 10.13
N ILE A 145 -5.87 15.35 9.02
CA ILE A 145 -7.09 14.56 8.90
C ILE A 145 -7.07 13.39 9.90
N ALA A 146 -5.98 12.62 9.95
CA ALA A 146 -5.85 11.50 10.86
C ALA A 146 -5.97 11.92 12.35
N SER A 147 -5.40 13.09 12.70
CA SER A 147 -5.49 13.58 14.08
C SER A 147 -6.87 14.18 14.46
N SER A 148 -7.73 14.45 13.49
CA SER A 148 -9.06 15.04 13.73
C SER A 148 -10.14 14.00 14.08
N ASP A 149 -9.91 12.72 13.82
CA ASP A 149 -10.87 11.65 14.06
C ASP A 149 -10.15 10.38 14.52
N HIS A 150 -10.45 9.91 15.70
CA HIS A 150 -9.84 8.72 16.32
C HIS A 150 -10.13 7.41 15.58
N ARG A 151 -11.12 7.39 14.68
CA ARG A 151 -11.43 6.24 13.83
C ARG A 151 -10.46 6.10 12.65
N ILE A 152 -9.64 7.12 12.38
CA ILE A 152 -8.73 7.14 11.25
C ILE A 152 -7.37 6.58 11.65
N ILE A 153 -6.94 5.54 10.96
CA ILE A 153 -5.62 4.94 11.08
C ILE A 153 -4.77 5.37 9.88
N ASP A 154 -3.82 6.27 10.11
CA ASP A 154 -2.83 6.63 9.09
C ASP A 154 -1.74 5.56 9.02
N ILE A 155 -1.63 4.87 7.90
CA ILE A 155 -0.56 3.88 7.68
C ILE A 155 0.83 4.52 7.61
N ASN A 156 0.92 5.84 7.40
CA ASN A 156 2.12 6.68 7.50
C ASN A 156 3.37 6.03 6.91
N GLN A 157 3.30 5.64 5.64
CA GLN A 157 4.31 4.81 4.98
C GLN A 157 5.76 5.31 5.12
N TYR A 158 5.96 6.62 5.28
CA TYR A 158 7.31 7.23 5.32
C TYR A 158 7.99 7.14 6.69
N ASN A 159 7.20 7.09 7.79
CA ASN A 159 7.72 7.10 9.15
C ASN A 159 7.33 5.85 9.95
N ASN A 160 6.56 4.94 9.38
CA ASN A 160 6.12 3.73 10.05
C ASN A 160 7.21 2.65 10.02
N ARG A 161 7.70 2.25 11.19
CA ARG A 161 8.73 1.20 11.32
C ARG A 161 8.28 -0.16 10.81
N LEU A 162 6.98 -0.41 10.73
CA LEU A 162 6.42 -1.64 10.16
C LEU A 162 6.62 -1.71 8.63
N ASN A 163 6.89 -0.58 7.96
CA ASN A 163 7.18 -0.58 6.53
C ASN A 163 8.46 -1.39 6.21
N PRO A 164 9.66 -1.05 6.70
CA PRO A 164 10.84 -1.87 6.44
C PRO A 164 10.71 -3.29 6.99
N GLN A 165 10.03 -3.48 8.11
CA GLN A 165 9.78 -4.80 8.69
C GLN A 165 8.97 -5.69 7.76
N SER A 166 7.98 -5.15 7.06
CA SER A 166 7.17 -5.89 6.08
C SER A 166 8.01 -6.52 4.97
N TYR A 167 9.06 -5.83 4.53
CA TYR A 167 9.98 -6.35 3.52
C TYR A 167 11.00 -7.32 4.10
N TYR A 168 11.47 -7.06 5.31
CA TYR A 168 12.38 -7.96 6.01
C TYR A 168 11.75 -9.34 6.25
N GLU A 169 10.49 -9.37 6.71
CA GLU A 169 9.76 -10.60 7.00
C GLU A 169 9.15 -11.27 5.74
N GLY A 170 8.85 -10.49 4.72
CA GLY A 170 8.16 -10.96 3.52
C GLY A 170 9.09 -11.14 2.32
N LEU A 171 9.59 -10.03 1.75
CA LEU A 171 10.38 -10.06 0.53
C LEU A 171 11.78 -10.65 0.75
N GLY A 172 12.43 -10.34 1.87
CA GLY A 172 13.79 -10.78 2.16
C GLY A 172 13.98 -12.29 2.06
N PRO A 173 13.12 -13.12 2.69
CA PRO A 173 13.22 -14.57 2.58
C PRO A 173 12.98 -15.15 1.18
N GLU A 174 12.42 -14.36 0.26
CA GLU A 174 12.16 -14.79 -1.11
C GLU A 174 13.34 -14.52 -2.08
N ILE A 175 14.37 -13.78 -1.63
CA ILE A 175 15.57 -13.43 -2.40
C ILE A 175 16.74 -14.28 -1.95
#